data_672a40c16588c415e722e8a4123def9b
#
_entry.id   672a40c16588c415e722e8a4123def9b
#
_cell.length_a   1.000
_cell.length_b   1.000
_cell.length_c   1.000
_cell.angle_alpha   90.00
_cell.angle_beta   90.00
_cell.angle_gamma   90.00
#
_symmetry.space_group_name_H-M   'P 1'
#
loop_
_entity.id
_entity.type
_entity.pdbx_description
1 polymer ?
#
loop_
_entity_poly.entity_id
_entity_poly.type
_entity_poly.pdbx_seq_one_letter_code
_entity_poly.pdbx_strand_id
1 'polypeptide(L)'
;MNPSDPVMQARHQHLSSQGTIYRADPMQVHDGPRVFCDASVCVQQPPHHNQTGIGVFILSSPRHSLSSGYFFQVAIPRILEPLEAEGWALLLGARLAAALNLQVVNFLTDNEILADAAKRRSSRQYPGHWSLRPIIAEFAEITEGMQHSIIKINRDTNKMADRLAKQARQATISSSCLFSCEANVHSTQCTVQTALQNFDWGMFCPISVLCL
;
A
#
# COMPACT_ATOMS: atom_id res chain seq x y z
N MET A 1 -0.57 19.04 -39.95
CA MET A 1 -1.57 18.70 -38.94
C MET A 1 -1.66 19.81 -37.95
N ASN A 2 -2.86 20.38 -37.76
CA ASN A 2 -3.05 21.61 -37.03
C ASN A 2 -3.22 21.30 -35.53
N PRO A 3 -2.47 21.94 -34.61
CA PRO A 3 -2.50 21.60 -33.15
C PRO A 3 -3.80 22.04 -32.44
N SER A 4 -4.79 22.58 -33.17
CA SER A 4 -6.08 22.98 -32.66
C SER A 4 -7.24 22.03 -32.95
N ASP A 5 -6.95 20.77 -33.27
CA ASP A 5 -7.98 19.76 -33.52
C ASP A 5 -8.67 19.38 -32.19
N PRO A 6 -9.98 19.62 -32.03
CA PRO A 6 -10.73 19.32 -30.80
C PRO A 6 -10.74 17.84 -30.42
N VAL A 7 -10.49 16.93 -31.36
CA VAL A 7 -10.39 15.48 -31.11
C VAL A 7 -9.11 15.16 -30.34
N MET A 8 -8.02 15.89 -30.57
CA MET A 8 -6.76 15.69 -29.83
C MET A 8 -6.85 16.27 -28.41
N GLN A 9 -7.53 17.39 -28.22
CA GLN A 9 -7.78 17.94 -26.88
C GLN A 9 -8.71 17.05 -26.05
N ALA A 10 -9.73 16.45 -26.65
CA ALA A 10 -10.62 15.49 -25.97
C ALA A 10 -9.88 14.20 -25.55
N ARG A 11 -8.91 13.72 -26.36
CA ARG A 11 -8.06 12.58 -25.96
C ARG A 11 -7.15 12.88 -24.78
N HIS A 12 -6.58 14.08 -24.70
CA HIS A 12 -5.79 14.52 -23.56
C HIS A 12 -6.63 14.71 -22.29
N GLN A 13 -7.85 15.22 -22.42
CA GLN A 13 -8.75 15.37 -21.28
C GLN A 13 -9.30 14.03 -20.78
N HIS A 14 -9.55 13.05 -21.65
CA HIS A 14 -10.03 11.72 -21.25
C HIS A 14 -8.94 10.89 -20.55
N LEU A 15 -7.67 11.08 -20.90
CA LEU A 15 -6.54 10.46 -20.20
C LEU A 15 -6.29 11.05 -18.81
N SER A 16 -6.67 12.31 -18.56
CA SER A 16 -6.53 12.96 -17.25
C SER A 16 -7.63 12.58 -16.25
N SER A 17 -8.76 12.03 -16.70
CA SER A 17 -9.87 11.62 -15.83
C SER A 17 -9.78 10.16 -15.33
N GLN A 18 -8.91 9.37 -15.91
CA GLN A 18 -8.65 7.99 -15.45
C GLN A 18 -7.49 7.97 -14.46
N GLY A 19 -7.73 8.43 -13.21
CA GLY A 19 -6.88 8.20 -12.03
C GLY A 19 -5.38 8.15 -12.29
N THR A 20 -4.86 9.07 -13.08
CA THR A 20 -3.47 9.08 -13.51
C THR A 20 -2.59 9.34 -12.29
N ILE A 21 -1.60 8.51 -12.10
CA ILE A 21 -0.53 8.67 -11.13
C ILE A 21 0.17 9.99 -11.45
N TYR A 22 -0.25 11.07 -10.77
CA TYR A 22 0.24 12.40 -11.07
C TYR A 22 1.65 12.62 -10.52
N ARG A 23 2.56 13.04 -11.38
CA ARG A 23 3.93 13.48 -11.10
C ARG A 23 4.95 12.41 -10.67
N ALA A 24 4.73 11.14 -10.94
CA ALA A 24 5.87 10.25 -11.06
C ALA A 24 6.56 10.58 -12.39
N ASP A 25 7.86 10.81 -12.35
CA ASP A 25 8.66 10.80 -13.57
C ASP A 25 8.31 9.50 -14.32
N PRO A 26 7.89 9.54 -15.59
CA PRO A 26 7.52 8.35 -16.34
C PRO A 26 8.62 7.27 -16.36
N MET A 27 9.87 7.67 -16.13
CA MET A 27 11.02 6.76 -16.02
C MET A 27 11.12 6.03 -14.68
N GLN A 28 10.34 6.40 -13.64
CA GLN A 28 10.39 5.79 -12.30
C GLN A 28 9.26 4.78 -12.03
N VAL A 29 8.29 4.64 -12.92
CA VAL A 29 7.20 3.69 -12.76
C VAL A 29 7.57 2.38 -13.43
N HIS A 30 7.77 1.34 -12.63
CA HIS A 30 8.04 0.00 -13.15
C HIS A 30 6.74 -0.67 -13.60
N ASP A 31 6.85 -1.52 -14.61
CA ASP A 31 5.74 -2.33 -15.08
C ASP A 31 5.58 -3.57 -14.18
N GLY A 32 5.12 -3.35 -12.98
CA GLY A 32 4.97 -4.35 -11.94
C GLY A 32 3.72 -4.13 -11.08
N PRO A 33 3.48 -5.02 -10.11
CA PRO A 33 2.41 -4.86 -9.13
C PRO A 33 2.43 -3.51 -8.44
N ARG A 34 1.25 -3.04 -8.05
CA ARG A 34 1.04 -1.79 -7.34
C ARG A 34 0.58 -2.09 -5.92
N VAL A 35 1.29 -1.57 -4.94
CA VAL A 35 1.01 -1.73 -3.51
C VAL A 35 0.53 -0.40 -2.97
N PHE A 36 -0.77 -0.27 -2.73
CA PHE A 36 -1.40 0.90 -2.14
C PHE A 36 -1.41 0.74 -0.63
N CYS A 37 -0.94 1.75 0.08
CA CYS A 37 -0.84 1.73 1.54
C CYS A 37 -1.55 2.95 2.12
N ASP A 38 -2.25 2.74 3.24
CA ASP A 38 -2.90 3.81 3.99
C ASP A 38 -3.06 3.42 5.46
N ALA A 39 -3.16 4.41 6.34
CA ALA A 39 -3.42 4.22 7.75
C ALA A 39 -4.59 5.07 8.25
N SER A 40 -5.31 4.57 9.22
CA SER A 40 -6.41 5.27 9.88
C SER A 40 -6.15 5.37 11.38
N VAL A 41 -5.90 6.58 11.85
CA VAL A 41 -5.70 6.87 13.26
C VAL A 41 -6.95 7.45 13.90
N CYS A 42 -7.12 7.25 15.22
CA CYS A 42 -8.17 7.90 15.99
C CYS A 42 -7.55 9.01 16.85
N VAL A 43 -7.84 10.25 16.50
CA VAL A 43 -7.35 11.44 17.23
C VAL A 43 -8.17 11.69 18.51
N GLN A 44 -9.46 11.35 18.50
CA GLN A 44 -10.33 11.47 19.65
C GLN A 44 -10.23 10.21 20.51
N GLN A 45 -10.40 10.34 21.83
CA GLN A 45 -10.46 9.20 22.75
C GLN A 45 -11.89 8.62 22.79
N PRO A 46 -12.24 7.64 21.96
CA PRO A 46 -13.44 6.86 22.20
C PRO A 46 -13.12 5.73 23.17
N PRO A 47 -14.04 5.35 24.06
CA PRO A 47 -13.80 4.30 25.03
C PRO A 47 -13.56 2.90 24.44
N HIS A 48 -13.73 2.70 23.13
CA HIS A 48 -13.84 1.37 22.57
C HIS A 48 -12.84 1.00 21.44
N HIS A 49 -12.00 1.93 20.94
CA HIS A 49 -11.07 1.62 19.85
C HIS A 49 -9.66 2.13 20.17
N ASN A 50 -8.84 1.25 20.75
CA ASN A 50 -7.46 1.58 21.14
C ASN A 50 -6.45 1.06 20.12
N GLN A 51 -6.78 1.14 18.83
CA GLN A 51 -5.94 0.63 17.76
C GLN A 51 -5.89 1.58 16.56
N THR A 52 -4.81 1.46 15.81
CA THR A 52 -4.63 2.08 14.51
C THR A 52 -4.94 1.03 13.44
N GLY A 53 -5.74 1.40 12.45
CA GLY A 53 -6.03 0.52 11.32
C GLY A 53 -5.05 0.76 10.18
N ILE A 54 -4.61 -0.31 9.55
CA ILE A 54 -3.78 -0.30 8.35
C ILE A 54 -4.54 -1.02 7.21
N GLY A 55 -4.51 -0.41 6.04
CA GLY A 55 -5.01 -0.96 4.80
C GLY A 55 -3.91 -1.11 3.77
N VAL A 56 -3.74 -2.32 3.25
CA VAL A 56 -2.86 -2.56 2.11
C VAL A 56 -3.66 -3.22 1.00
N PHE A 57 -3.56 -2.66 -0.19
CA PHE A 57 -4.15 -3.23 -1.39
C PHE A 57 -3.06 -3.48 -2.42
N ILE A 58 -2.88 -4.73 -2.84
CA ILE A 58 -1.91 -5.12 -3.86
C ILE A 58 -2.68 -5.48 -5.12
N LEU A 59 -2.43 -4.72 -6.19
CA LEU A 59 -2.97 -4.97 -7.51
C LEU A 59 -1.88 -5.61 -8.37
N SER A 60 -2.13 -6.80 -8.88
CA SER A 60 -1.22 -7.45 -9.84
C SER A 60 -1.13 -6.62 -11.13
N SER A 61 -0.03 -6.82 -11.87
CA SER A 61 0.26 -6.04 -13.07
C SER A 61 -0.93 -5.98 -14.05
N PRO A 62 -1.24 -4.81 -14.61
CA PRO A 62 -2.36 -4.62 -15.55
C PRO A 62 -2.23 -5.39 -16.87
N ARG A 63 -1.10 -6.07 -17.11
CA ARG A 63 -0.89 -6.88 -18.32
C ARG A 63 -1.58 -8.24 -18.30
N HIS A 64 -2.01 -8.70 -17.14
CA HIS A 64 -2.78 -9.95 -17.05
C HIS A 64 -4.27 -9.64 -17.09
N SER A 65 -4.99 -10.27 -17.99
CA SER A 65 -6.42 -10.02 -18.27
C SER A 65 -7.37 -10.31 -17.10
N LEU A 66 -6.87 -10.87 -16.01
CA LEU A 66 -7.53 -11.04 -14.73
C LEU A 66 -6.72 -10.27 -13.70
N SER A 67 -7.14 -9.05 -13.38
CA SER A 67 -6.54 -8.24 -12.31
C SER A 67 -6.88 -8.89 -10.97
N SER A 68 -6.02 -9.79 -10.49
CA SER A 68 -6.12 -10.26 -9.12
C SER A 68 -5.71 -9.15 -8.15
N GLY A 69 -6.53 -8.95 -7.14
CA GLY A 69 -6.28 -8.00 -6.07
C GLY A 69 -6.15 -8.71 -4.73
N TYR A 70 -5.22 -8.25 -3.90
CA TYR A 70 -5.05 -8.74 -2.54
C TYR A 70 -5.33 -7.60 -1.56
N PHE A 71 -6.26 -7.82 -0.65
CA PHE A 71 -6.75 -6.81 0.27
C PHE A 71 -6.42 -7.23 1.69
N PHE A 72 -5.74 -6.37 2.43
CA PHE A 72 -5.31 -6.62 3.79
C PHE A 72 -5.89 -5.56 4.72
N GLN A 73 -6.63 -6.02 5.73
CA GLN A 73 -7.09 -5.23 6.85
C GLN A 73 -6.32 -5.66 8.08
N VAL A 74 -5.55 -4.76 8.65
CA VAL A 74 -4.63 -5.06 9.73
C VAL A 74 -4.75 -4.01 10.82
N ALA A 75 -4.76 -4.41 12.08
CA ALA A 75 -4.66 -3.52 13.21
C ALA A 75 -3.24 -3.52 13.77
N ILE A 76 -2.83 -2.39 14.32
CA ILE A 76 -1.63 -2.25 15.13
C ILE A 76 -1.98 -1.53 16.44
N PRO A 77 -1.12 -1.58 17.47
CA PRO A 77 -1.28 -0.77 18.67
C PRO A 77 -1.50 0.70 18.31
N ARG A 78 -2.22 1.41 19.15
CA ARG A 78 -2.58 2.81 18.90
C ARG A 78 -1.35 3.68 18.65
N ILE A 79 -1.34 4.32 17.51
CA ILE A 79 -0.39 5.36 17.13
C ILE A 79 -1.15 6.69 17.08
N LEU A 80 -0.59 7.74 17.67
CA LEU A 80 -1.22 9.06 17.72
C LEU A 80 -0.82 9.92 16.54
N GLU A 81 0.34 9.66 15.96
CA GLU A 81 0.89 10.44 14.88
C GLU A 81 0.52 9.86 13.52
N PRO A 82 -0.26 10.58 12.67
CA PRO A 82 -0.69 10.07 11.38
C PRO A 82 0.47 9.69 10.46
N LEU A 83 1.53 10.49 10.44
CA LEU A 83 2.69 10.23 9.58
C LEU A 83 3.41 8.93 9.94
N GLU A 84 3.53 8.64 11.24
CA GLU A 84 4.11 7.37 11.72
C GLU A 84 3.23 6.19 11.33
N ALA A 85 1.91 6.31 11.51
CA ALA A 85 0.96 5.28 11.11
C ALA A 85 1.02 4.96 9.62
N GLU A 86 1.12 5.98 8.76
CA GLU A 86 1.33 5.84 7.32
C GLU A 86 2.66 5.13 7.01
N GLY A 87 3.71 5.43 7.77
CA GLY A 87 4.99 4.74 7.67
C GLY A 87 4.85 3.23 7.93
N TRP A 88 4.12 2.84 8.97
CA TRP A 88 3.84 1.43 9.27
C TRP A 88 3.01 0.76 8.18
N ALA A 89 2.09 1.47 7.54
CA ALA A 89 1.34 0.94 6.40
C ALA A 89 2.25 0.65 5.20
N LEU A 90 3.18 1.56 4.89
CA LEU A 90 4.18 1.36 3.84
C LEU A 90 5.10 0.18 4.15
N LEU A 91 5.56 0.06 5.39
CA LEU A 91 6.40 -1.05 5.85
C LEU A 91 5.69 -2.40 5.73
N LEU A 92 4.42 -2.47 6.14
CA LEU A 92 3.62 -3.69 5.94
C LEU A 92 3.50 -4.04 4.45
N GLY A 93 3.27 -3.04 3.60
CA GLY A 93 3.25 -3.23 2.15
C GLY A 93 4.55 -3.83 1.61
N ALA A 94 5.72 -3.37 2.11
CA ALA A 94 7.03 -3.93 1.74
C ALA A 94 7.22 -5.37 2.24
N ARG A 95 6.86 -5.66 3.49
CA ARG A 95 6.91 -7.02 4.05
C ARG A 95 6.02 -7.99 3.26
N LEU A 96 4.80 -7.57 2.90
CA LEU A 96 3.90 -8.38 2.07
C LEU A 96 4.44 -8.59 0.67
N ALA A 97 5.02 -7.55 0.04
CA ALA A 97 5.66 -7.67 -1.26
C ALA A 97 6.82 -8.67 -1.24
N ALA A 98 7.64 -8.65 -0.18
CA ALA A 98 8.72 -9.61 0.03
C ALA A 98 8.19 -11.04 0.20
N ALA A 99 7.18 -11.23 1.05
CA ALA A 99 6.55 -12.53 1.29
C ALA A 99 5.92 -13.13 0.03
N LEU A 100 5.36 -12.27 -0.83
CA LEU A 100 4.81 -12.64 -2.14
C LEU A 100 5.87 -12.76 -3.23
N ASN A 101 7.15 -12.60 -2.90
CA ASN A 101 8.29 -12.67 -3.82
C ASN A 101 8.17 -11.71 -5.02
N LEU A 102 7.66 -10.50 -4.80
CA LEU A 102 7.54 -9.49 -5.83
C LEU A 102 8.89 -8.82 -6.08
N GLN A 103 9.52 -9.13 -7.21
CA GLN A 103 10.84 -8.61 -7.57
C GLN A 103 10.79 -7.19 -8.14
N VAL A 104 9.66 -6.83 -8.76
CA VAL A 104 9.38 -5.50 -9.33
C VAL A 104 8.10 -4.99 -8.72
N VAL A 105 8.12 -3.81 -8.08
CA VAL A 105 6.95 -3.32 -7.34
C VAL A 105 6.88 -1.80 -7.30
N ASN A 106 5.66 -1.25 -7.35
CA ASN A 106 5.41 0.17 -7.14
C ASN A 106 4.64 0.36 -5.84
N PHE A 107 5.23 1.05 -4.87
CA PHE A 107 4.57 1.45 -3.63
C PHE A 107 3.90 2.79 -3.81
N LEU A 108 2.64 2.89 -3.42
CA LEU A 108 1.81 4.07 -3.60
C LEU A 108 1.27 4.56 -2.24
N THR A 109 1.47 5.84 -1.97
CA THR A 109 0.95 6.54 -0.79
C THR A 109 0.44 7.92 -1.17
N ASP A 110 -0.56 8.44 -0.47
CA ASP A 110 -1.01 9.82 -0.66
C ASP A 110 -0.28 10.82 0.26
N ASN A 111 0.69 10.34 1.06
CA ASN A 111 1.51 11.16 1.92
C ASN A 111 2.83 11.55 1.24
N GLU A 112 3.00 12.82 0.93
CA GLU A 112 4.18 13.34 0.23
C GLU A 112 5.45 13.25 1.08
N ILE A 113 5.35 13.55 2.38
CA ILE A 113 6.50 13.49 3.31
C ILE A 113 7.03 12.06 3.39
N LEU A 114 6.12 11.10 3.52
CA LEU A 114 6.47 9.68 3.56
C LEU A 114 7.10 9.22 2.25
N ALA A 115 6.50 9.58 1.11
CA ALA A 115 7.02 9.23 -0.20
C ALA A 115 8.45 9.77 -0.41
N ASP A 116 8.70 11.01 -0.02
CA ASP A 116 10.02 11.63 -0.15
C ASP A 116 11.04 11.00 0.81
N ALA A 117 10.64 10.69 2.04
CA ALA A 117 11.52 10.01 3.00
C ALA A 117 11.93 8.62 2.49
N ALA A 118 10.96 7.84 1.98
CA ALA A 118 11.20 6.50 1.48
C ALA A 118 12.04 6.48 0.19
N LYS A 119 11.84 7.44 -0.73
CA LYS A 119 12.69 7.58 -1.94
C LYS A 119 14.16 7.82 -1.61
N ARG A 120 14.43 8.63 -0.62
CA ARG A 120 15.80 9.02 -0.25
C ARG A 120 16.56 7.93 0.51
N ARG A 121 15.87 6.97 1.12
CA ARG A 121 16.40 5.78 1.81
C ARG A 121 17.54 6.03 2.80
N SER A 122 17.84 7.26 3.14
CA SER A 122 18.98 7.59 3.99
C SER A 122 18.56 8.47 5.14
N SER A 123 18.53 7.89 6.32
CA SER A 123 18.31 8.62 7.57
C SER A 123 19.42 9.66 7.85
N ARG A 124 20.59 9.54 7.18
CA ARG A 124 21.70 10.49 7.29
C ARG A 124 21.55 11.70 6.37
N GLN A 125 21.08 11.45 5.12
CA GLN A 125 20.93 12.51 4.11
C GLN A 125 19.61 13.28 4.25
N TYR A 126 18.57 12.60 4.71
CA TYR A 126 17.28 13.18 5.00
C TYR A 126 16.82 12.74 6.38
N PRO A 127 17.10 13.56 7.41
CA PRO A 127 16.71 13.22 8.77
C PRO A 127 15.20 13.06 8.96
N GLY A 128 14.38 13.61 8.03
CA GLY A 128 12.93 13.44 8.02
C GLY A 128 12.30 13.65 9.39
N HIS A 129 11.06 13.21 9.53
CA HIS A 129 10.44 13.13 10.84
C HIS A 129 11.08 11.99 11.66
N TRP A 130 11.41 12.24 12.90
CA TRP A 130 12.16 11.31 13.76
C TRP A 130 11.47 9.94 13.91
N SER A 131 10.11 9.92 13.95
CA SER A 131 9.32 8.70 14.05
C SER A 131 9.42 7.80 12.82
N LEU A 132 9.71 8.36 11.64
CA LEU A 132 9.87 7.60 10.41
C LEU A 132 11.23 6.90 10.29
N ARG A 133 12.26 7.34 11.02
CA ARG A 133 13.62 6.84 10.84
C ARG A 133 13.76 5.33 10.96
N PRO A 134 13.27 4.68 12.04
CA PRO A 134 13.36 3.23 12.16
C PRO A 134 12.55 2.52 11.06
N ILE A 135 11.38 3.06 10.74
CA ILE A 135 10.48 2.48 9.73
C ILE A 135 11.12 2.52 8.34
N ILE A 136 11.70 3.66 7.96
CA ILE A 136 12.37 3.81 6.65
C ILE A 136 13.66 2.98 6.59
N ALA A 137 14.38 2.83 7.69
CA ALA A 137 15.55 1.95 7.74
C ALA A 137 15.18 0.49 7.46
N GLU A 138 14.13 -0.01 8.11
CA GLU A 138 13.62 -1.36 7.90
C GLU A 138 13.01 -1.52 6.49
N PHE A 139 12.26 -0.53 6.01
CA PHE A 139 11.75 -0.51 4.65
C PHE A 139 12.90 -0.63 3.62
N ALA A 140 13.98 0.10 3.81
CA ALA A 140 15.14 0.07 2.92
C ALA A 140 15.82 -1.31 2.94
N GLU A 141 15.94 -1.95 4.09
CA GLU A 141 16.49 -3.29 4.25
C GLU A 141 15.62 -4.34 3.53
N ILE A 142 14.31 -4.33 3.76
CA ILE A 142 13.38 -5.29 3.13
C ILE A 142 13.36 -5.13 1.60
N THR A 143 13.45 -3.91 1.11
CA THR A 143 13.41 -3.61 -0.32
C THR A 143 14.78 -3.64 -0.99
N GLU A 144 15.83 -4.00 -0.26
CA GLU A 144 17.15 -4.24 -0.83
C GLU A 144 17.07 -5.40 -1.84
N GLY A 145 17.54 -5.15 -3.05
CA GLY A 145 17.45 -6.14 -4.15
C GLY A 145 16.12 -6.15 -4.91
N MET A 146 15.06 -5.47 -4.44
CA MET A 146 13.84 -5.28 -5.23
C MET A 146 13.99 -4.09 -6.18
N GLN A 147 13.56 -4.27 -7.43
CA GLN A 147 13.36 -3.14 -8.32
C GLN A 147 12.06 -2.43 -7.96
N HIS A 148 12.13 -1.28 -7.30
CA HIS A 148 10.91 -0.61 -6.83
C HIS A 148 10.89 0.89 -7.07
N SER A 149 9.67 1.42 -7.12
CA SER A 149 9.38 2.84 -7.12
C SER A 149 8.48 3.19 -5.96
N ILE A 150 8.62 4.41 -5.44
CA ILE A 150 7.72 4.97 -4.44
C ILE A 150 7.03 6.16 -5.09
N ILE A 151 5.70 6.12 -5.12
CA ILE A 151 4.90 7.05 -5.91
C ILE A 151 3.91 7.74 -4.99
N LYS A 152 3.98 9.08 -4.96
CA LYS A 152 2.92 9.88 -4.34
C LYS A 152 1.73 9.94 -5.28
N ILE A 153 0.56 9.55 -4.79
CA ILE A 153 -0.71 9.56 -5.52
C ILE A 153 -1.70 10.54 -4.88
N ASN A 154 -2.76 10.85 -5.60
CA ASN A 154 -3.86 11.61 -5.04
C ASN A 154 -4.69 10.74 -4.09
N ARG A 155 -5.26 11.35 -3.05
CA ARG A 155 -6.12 10.68 -2.06
C ARG A 155 -7.29 9.94 -2.71
N ASP A 156 -7.85 10.50 -3.78
CA ASP A 156 -8.91 9.85 -4.54
C ASP A 156 -8.48 8.52 -5.19
N THR A 157 -7.21 8.39 -5.52
CA THR A 157 -6.64 7.14 -6.08
C THR A 157 -6.35 6.12 -4.98
N ASN A 158 -6.16 6.56 -3.71
CA ASN A 158 -5.86 5.69 -2.56
C ASN A 158 -7.12 5.19 -1.81
N LYS A 159 -8.32 5.47 -2.31
CA LYS A 159 -9.61 5.19 -1.63
C LYS A 159 -9.77 3.75 -1.15
N MET A 160 -9.20 2.77 -1.85
CA MET A 160 -9.33 1.37 -1.45
C MET A 160 -8.52 1.11 -0.18
N ALA A 161 -7.25 1.51 -0.13
CA ALA A 161 -6.41 1.36 1.05
C ALA A 161 -6.98 2.17 2.24
N ASP A 162 -7.44 3.40 2.02
CA ASP A 162 -8.13 4.23 3.04
C ASP A 162 -9.35 3.51 3.63
N ARG A 163 -10.19 2.90 2.77
CA ARG A 163 -11.35 2.13 3.24
C ARG A 163 -10.94 0.94 4.10
N LEU A 164 -9.96 0.16 3.65
CA LEU A 164 -9.43 -0.99 4.40
C LEU A 164 -8.89 -0.56 5.76
N ALA A 165 -8.11 0.53 5.81
CA ALA A 165 -7.57 1.08 7.04
C ALA A 165 -8.67 1.52 8.03
N LYS A 166 -9.69 2.22 7.53
CA LYS A 166 -10.85 2.64 8.36
C LYS A 166 -11.62 1.45 8.91
N GLN A 167 -11.86 0.44 8.09
CA GLN A 167 -12.53 -0.79 8.52
C GLN A 167 -11.68 -1.54 9.56
N ALA A 168 -10.37 -1.67 9.34
CA ALA A 168 -9.46 -2.28 10.29
C ALA A 168 -9.44 -1.56 11.65
N ARG A 169 -9.46 -0.22 11.64
CA ARG A 169 -9.52 0.58 12.88
C ARG A 169 -10.80 0.33 13.68
N GLN A 170 -11.93 0.08 13.00
CA GLN A 170 -13.24 -0.12 13.62
C GLN A 170 -13.52 -1.58 13.98
N ALA A 171 -12.75 -2.51 13.46
CA ALA A 171 -12.96 -3.92 13.70
C ALA A 171 -12.59 -4.31 15.13
N THR A 172 -13.29 -5.32 15.64
CA THR A 172 -12.89 -5.99 16.87
C THR A 172 -11.80 -7.00 16.53
N ILE A 173 -10.65 -6.91 17.20
CA ILE A 173 -9.58 -7.89 17.04
C ILE A 173 -10.10 -9.24 17.57
N SER A 174 -10.19 -10.23 16.67
CA SER A 174 -10.48 -11.60 17.05
C SER A 174 -9.20 -12.43 17.06
N SER A 175 -9.23 -13.57 17.71
CA SER A 175 -8.09 -14.50 17.74
C SER A 175 -7.84 -15.19 16.39
N SER A 176 -8.74 -15.03 15.44
CA SER A 176 -8.63 -15.64 14.11
C SER A 176 -8.78 -14.57 13.02
N CYS A 177 -7.82 -14.54 12.10
CA CYS A 177 -7.92 -13.73 10.88
C CYS A 177 -8.94 -14.37 9.93
N LEU A 178 -9.81 -13.54 9.38
CA LEU A 178 -10.71 -13.95 8.32
C LEU A 178 -9.94 -13.98 6.99
N PHE A 179 -9.65 -15.17 6.48
CA PHE A 179 -9.07 -15.36 5.16
C PHE A 179 -10.15 -15.82 4.17
N SER A 180 -10.28 -15.12 3.05
CA SER A 180 -11.17 -15.49 1.95
C SER A 180 -10.43 -15.41 0.63
N CYS A 181 -10.55 -16.46 -0.17
CA CYS A 181 -9.97 -16.53 -1.50
C CYS A 181 -11.05 -17.01 -2.48
N GLU A 182 -11.25 -16.28 -3.57
CA GLU A 182 -12.12 -16.74 -4.64
C GLU A 182 -11.39 -17.82 -5.44
N ALA A 183 -11.72 -19.08 -5.13
CA ALA A 183 -11.03 -20.30 -5.60
C ALA A 183 -10.93 -20.43 -7.15
N ASN A 184 -11.76 -19.70 -7.89
CA ASN A 184 -11.73 -19.72 -9.36
C ASN A 184 -10.47 -19.06 -9.95
N VAL A 185 -9.70 -18.34 -9.14
CA VAL A 185 -8.47 -17.62 -9.56
C VAL A 185 -7.21 -18.48 -9.35
N HIS A 186 -7.28 -19.47 -8.44
CA HIS A 186 -6.14 -20.29 -8.06
C HIS A 186 -6.40 -21.77 -8.35
N SER A 187 -5.58 -22.39 -9.17
CA SER A 187 -5.80 -23.76 -9.64
C SER A 187 -5.70 -24.84 -8.56
N THR A 188 -4.94 -24.64 -7.47
CA THR A 188 -4.78 -25.65 -6.41
C THR A 188 -4.48 -25.08 -5.03
N GLN A 189 -3.69 -24.00 -4.91
CA GLN A 189 -3.31 -23.40 -3.63
C GLN A 189 -3.18 -21.88 -3.77
N CYS A 190 -3.79 -21.14 -2.85
CA CYS A 190 -3.71 -19.69 -2.86
C CYS A 190 -2.28 -19.24 -2.52
N THR A 191 -1.64 -18.53 -3.46
CA THR A 191 -0.28 -18.00 -3.29
C THR A 191 -0.17 -17.10 -2.05
N VAL A 192 -1.19 -16.28 -1.78
CA VAL A 192 -1.23 -15.40 -0.61
C VAL A 192 -1.32 -16.23 0.67
N GLN A 193 -2.18 -17.24 0.72
CA GLN A 193 -2.29 -18.11 1.89
C GLN A 193 -0.97 -18.82 2.18
N THR A 194 -0.32 -19.33 1.15
CA THR A 194 0.99 -19.98 1.28
C THR A 194 2.05 -18.99 1.78
N ALA A 195 2.11 -17.79 1.22
CA ALA A 195 3.07 -16.77 1.63
C ALA A 195 2.85 -16.31 3.08
N LEU A 196 1.60 -16.30 3.55
CA LEU A 196 1.27 -15.86 4.90
C LEU A 196 1.39 -16.95 5.98
N GLN A 197 1.56 -18.23 5.63
CA GLN A 197 1.69 -19.31 6.61
C GLN A 197 2.85 -19.10 7.58
N ASN A 198 3.97 -18.56 7.09
CA ASN A 198 5.17 -18.30 7.88
C ASN A 198 5.49 -16.79 7.98
N PHE A 199 4.51 -15.94 7.71
CA PHE A 199 4.69 -14.49 7.75
C PHE A 199 4.83 -14.01 9.19
N ASP A 200 5.94 -13.36 9.49
CA ASP A 200 6.12 -12.70 10.78
C ASP A 200 5.30 -11.41 10.84
N TRP A 201 4.17 -11.49 11.49
CA TRP A 201 3.29 -10.35 11.69
C TRP A 201 3.83 -9.33 12.70
N GLY A 202 4.71 -9.74 13.63
CA GLY A 202 5.24 -8.84 14.65
C GLY A 202 4.14 -8.10 15.40
N MET A 203 4.13 -6.76 15.31
CA MET A 203 3.08 -5.93 15.91
C MET A 203 1.78 -5.83 15.08
N PHE A 204 1.78 -6.35 13.88
CA PHE A 204 0.63 -6.32 12.99
C PHE A 204 -0.36 -7.44 13.35
N CYS A 205 -1.61 -7.09 13.61
CA CYS A 205 -2.68 -8.03 13.88
C CYS A 205 -3.61 -8.13 12.66
N PRO A 206 -3.51 -9.18 11.85
CA PRO A 206 -4.37 -9.32 10.67
C PRO A 206 -5.82 -9.56 11.08
N ILE A 207 -6.74 -8.78 10.51
CA ILE A 207 -8.19 -8.89 10.73
C ILE A 207 -8.82 -9.65 9.58
N SER A 208 -8.52 -9.24 8.36
CA SER A 208 -9.05 -9.85 7.15
C SER A 208 -8.03 -9.81 6.03
N VAL A 209 -7.96 -10.90 5.29
CA VAL A 209 -7.21 -11.02 4.04
C VAL A 209 -8.14 -11.56 2.98
N LEU A 210 -8.34 -10.81 1.91
CA LEU A 210 -9.18 -11.19 0.78
C LEU A 210 -8.33 -11.24 -0.49
N CYS A 211 -8.47 -12.33 -1.24
CA CYS A 211 -7.85 -12.54 -2.54
C CYS A 211 -8.95 -12.68 -3.60
N LEU A 212 -8.95 -11.78 -4.59
CA LEU A 212 -9.89 -11.74 -5.72
C LEU A 212 -9.17 -12.00 -7.03
#